data_645469aed161cee165c8db0ba097ed71
#
_entry.id   645469aed161cee165c8db0ba097ed71
#
_cell.length_a   1.000
_cell.length_b   1.000
_cell.length_c   1.000
_cell.angle_alpha   90.00
_cell.angle_beta   90.00
_cell.angle_gamma   90.00
#
_symmetry.space_group_name_H-M   'P 1'
#
loop_
_entity.id
_entity.type
_entity.pdbx_description
1 polymer ?
#
loop_
_entity_poly.entity_id
_entity_poly.type
_entity_poly.pdbx_seq_one_letter_code
_entity_poly.pdbx_strand_id
1 'polypeptide(L)'
;MEELREKDEKYMRLAIEEAKLALEADEVPIGAIIVAGGRIVGRGHNLVETLTDVTAHAELQAITAAASTIGGKYLNDCTLYVTVEPCPMCAGALAWSQIGRIVYGASDPKRGFSTISDNMLHPRTVVVAGVLREECEALMKNFFAKLR
;
A
#
# COMPACT_ATOMS: atom_id res chain seq x y z
N MET A 1 8.09 -21.20 1.66
CA MET A 1 8.91 -19.98 1.82
C MET A 1 9.15 -19.28 0.50
N GLU A 2 9.73 -20.00 -0.45
CA GLU A 2 9.99 -19.43 -1.77
C GLU A 2 8.72 -19.16 -2.55
N GLU A 3 7.73 -20.03 -2.44
CA GLU A 3 6.42 -19.83 -3.07
C GLU A 3 5.71 -18.57 -2.56
N LEU A 4 5.85 -18.28 -1.26
CA LEU A 4 5.26 -17.09 -0.66
C LEU A 4 5.97 -15.83 -1.17
N ARG A 5 7.29 -15.88 -1.30
CA ARG A 5 8.05 -14.76 -1.85
C ARG A 5 7.65 -14.48 -3.29
N GLU A 6 7.51 -15.51 -4.12
CA GLU A 6 7.10 -15.36 -5.50
C GLU A 6 5.70 -14.75 -5.61
N LYS A 7 4.80 -15.19 -4.75
CA LYS A 7 3.45 -14.64 -4.68
C LYS A 7 3.48 -13.16 -4.29
N ASP A 8 4.27 -12.82 -3.28
CA ASP A 8 4.41 -11.43 -2.83
C ASP A 8 4.98 -10.55 -3.93
N GLU A 9 5.98 -11.05 -4.65
CA GLU A 9 6.55 -10.27 -5.77
C GLU A 9 5.54 -10.10 -6.90
N LYS A 10 4.77 -11.13 -7.20
CA LYS A 10 3.73 -11.06 -8.23
C LYS A 10 2.73 -9.96 -7.92
N TYR A 11 2.21 -9.93 -6.70
CA TYR A 11 1.23 -8.92 -6.31
C TYR A 11 1.87 -7.54 -6.12
N MET A 12 3.12 -7.48 -5.66
CA MET A 12 3.81 -6.20 -5.60
C MET A 12 4.01 -5.60 -6.99
N ARG A 13 4.24 -6.41 -8.02
CA ARG A 13 4.32 -5.88 -9.39
C ARG A 13 3.01 -5.24 -9.82
N LEU A 14 1.88 -5.79 -9.39
CA LEU A 14 0.57 -5.18 -9.68
C LEU A 14 0.38 -3.88 -8.90
N ALA A 15 0.87 -3.80 -7.67
CA ALA A 15 0.88 -2.54 -6.92
C ALA A 15 1.75 -1.49 -7.61
N ILE A 16 2.88 -1.90 -8.18
CA ILE A 16 3.76 -1.01 -8.95
C ILE A 16 3.03 -0.49 -10.19
N GLU A 17 2.23 -1.33 -10.86
CA GLU A 17 1.43 -0.87 -12.00
C GLU A 17 0.43 0.20 -11.58
N GLU A 18 -0.19 0.07 -10.39
CA GLU A 18 -1.04 1.12 -9.85
C GLU A 18 -0.24 2.41 -9.58
N ALA A 19 0.97 2.26 -9.05
CA ALA A 19 1.84 3.42 -8.81
C ALA A 19 2.16 4.17 -10.11
N LYS A 20 2.33 3.44 -11.20
CA LYS A 20 2.58 4.03 -12.51
C LYS A 20 1.38 4.79 -13.04
N LEU A 21 0.16 4.34 -12.72
CA LEU A 21 -1.05 5.09 -13.07
C LEU A 21 -1.09 6.43 -12.32
N ALA A 22 -0.69 6.43 -11.05
CA ALA A 22 -0.58 7.67 -10.30
C ALA A 22 0.44 8.61 -10.96
N LEU A 23 1.59 8.07 -11.36
CA LEU A 23 2.63 8.85 -12.01
C LEU A 23 2.14 9.50 -13.30
N GLU A 24 1.35 8.78 -14.10
CA GLU A 24 0.76 9.33 -15.32
C GLU A 24 -0.16 10.51 -15.05
N ALA A 25 -0.76 10.56 -13.87
CA ALA A 25 -1.64 11.66 -13.45
C ALA A 25 -0.92 12.73 -12.65
N ASP A 26 0.41 12.75 -12.69
CA ASP A 26 1.26 13.67 -11.93
C ASP A 26 1.08 13.58 -10.42
N GLU A 27 0.67 12.43 -9.93
CA GLU A 27 0.57 12.13 -8.51
C GLU A 27 1.84 11.45 -8.01
N VAL A 28 2.09 11.51 -6.71
CA VAL A 28 3.17 10.74 -6.10
C VAL A 28 2.93 9.26 -6.42
N PRO A 29 3.93 8.56 -6.99
CA PRO A 29 3.72 7.19 -7.51
C PRO A 29 3.69 6.13 -6.42
N ILE A 30 2.57 6.06 -5.73
CA ILE A 30 2.28 5.04 -4.73
C ILE A 30 1.06 4.26 -5.20
N GLY A 31 1.17 2.94 -5.20
CA GLY A 31 0.09 2.05 -5.59
C GLY A 31 -0.13 0.98 -4.54
N ALA A 32 -1.37 0.50 -4.47
CA ALA A 32 -1.76 -0.51 -3.50
C ALA A 32 -2.79 -1.47 -4.10
N ILE A 33 -2.68 -2.75 -3.72
CA ILE A 33 -3.72 -3.73 -4.00
C ILE A 33 -4.00 -4.52 -2.73
N ILE A 34 -5.23 -4.99 -2.61
CA ILE A 34 -5.62 -5.87 -1.50
C ILE A 34 -6.11 -7.19 -2.11
N VAL A 35 -5.60 -8.29 -1.57
CA VAL A 35 -5.85 -9.64 -2.07
C VAL A 35 -6.51 -10.48 -0.97
N ALA A 36 -7.53 -11.24 -1.34
CA ALA A 36 -8.19 -12.19 -0.45
C ALA A 36 -8.39 -13.51 -1.21
N GLY A 37 -7.87 -14.60 -0.65
CA GLY A 37 -8.02 -15.92 -1.25
C GLY A 37 -7.51 -16.01 -2.69
N GLY A 38 -6.38 -15.37 -2.97
CA GLY A 38 -5.78 -15.37 -4.31
C GLY A 38 -6.48 -14.46 -5.32
N ARG A 39 -7.42 -13.63 -4.88
CA ARG A 39 -8.18 -12.72 -5.74
C ARG A 39 -7.95 -11.28 -5.31
N ILE A 40 -7.80 -10.39 -6.28
CA ILE A 40 -7.69 -8.96 -6.00
C ILE A 40 -9.09 -8.43 -5.68
N VAL A 41 -9.24 -7.88 -4.48
CA VAL A 41 -10.54 -7.33 -4.02
C VAL A 41 -10.53 -5.81 -3.92
N GLY A 42 -9.36 -5.17 -3.98
CA GLY A 42 -9.27 -3.72 -3.97
C GLY A 42 -8.00 -3.24 -4.63
N ARG A 43 -8.09 -2.08 -5.30
CA ARG A 43 -6.95 -1.42 -5.93
C ARG A 43 -7.00 0.05 -5.59
N GLY A 44 -5.84 0.69 -5.54
CA GLY A 44 -5.78 2.12 -5.36
C GLY A 44 -4.42 2.67 -5.74
N HIS A 45 -4.41 3.95 -6.07
CA HIS A 45 -3.18 4.70 -6.24
C HIS A 45 -3.43 6.12 -5.76
N ASN A 46 -2.37 6.85 -5.48
CA ASN A 46 -2.48 8.19 -4.92
C ASN A 46 -3.29 9.11 -5.84
N LEU A 47 -4.28 9.80 -5.27
CA LEU A 47 -5.17 10.71 -5.98
C LEU A 47 -5.30 12.06 -5.26
N VAL A 48 -4.35 12.41 -4.41
CA VAL A 48 -4.40 13.63 -3.58
C VAL A 48 -4.65 14.88 -4.41
N GLU A 49 -3.89 15.07 -5.48
CA GLU A 49 -4.04 16.24 -6.34
C GLU A 49 -5.28 16.15 -7.22
N THR A 50 -5.55 14.98 -7.78
CA THR A 50 -6.69 14.75 -8.66
C THR A 50 -8.01 15.02 -7.96
N LEU A 51 -8.16 14.55 -6.70
CA LEU A 51 -9.39 14.71 -5.93
C LEU A 51 -9.37 15.95 -5.01
N THR A 52 -8.26 16.66 -4.95
CA THR A 52 -8.06 17.77 -3.99
C THR A 52 -8.40 17.30 -2.57
N ASP A 53 -7.80 16.17 -2.16
CA ASP A 53 -8.13 15.50 -0.93
C ASP A 53 -6.86 14.90 -0.31
N VAL A 54 -6.41 15.44 0.81
CA VAL A 54 -5.19 14.99 1.48
C VAL A 54 -5.28 13.56 2.00
N THR A 55 -6.49 12.99 2.10
CA THR A 55 -6.67 11.61 2.54
C THR A 55 -6.69 10.61 1.39
N ALA A 56 -6.63 11.07 0.14
CA ALA A 56 -6.78 10.20 -1.04
C ALA A 56 -5.51 9.42 -1.35
N HIS A 57 -4.97 8.74 -0.33
CA HIS A 57 -3.81 7.87 -0.47
C HIS A 57 -4.20 6.53 -1.10
N ALA A 58 -3.23 5.85 -1.72
CA ALA A 58 -3.43 4.57 -2.38
C ALA A 58 -4.09 3.54 -1.45
N GLU A 59 -3.62 3.47 -0.21
CA GLU A 59 -4.10 2.49 0.76
C GLU A 59 -5.57 2.70 1.10
N LEU A 60 -5.98 3.96 1.29
CA LEU A 60 -7.37 4.28 1.62
C LEU A 60 -8.32 3.94 0.47
N GLN A 61 -7.89 4.18 -0.76
CA GLN A 61 -8.65 3.80 -1.94
C GLN A 61 -8.83 2.27 -2.00
N ALA A 62 -7.75 1.54 -1.76
CA ALA A 62 -7.78 0.08 -1.79
C ALA A 62 -8.66 -0.50 -0.68
N ILE A 63 -8.59 0.06 0.54
CA ILE A 63 -9.41 -0.36 1.68
C ILE A 63 -10.89 -0.19 1.36
N THR A 64 -11.27 0.98 0.85
CA THR A 64 -12.66 1.27 0.49
C THR A 64 -13.18 0.28 -0.56
N ALA A 65 -12.37 0.04 -1.60
CA ALA A 65 -12.74 -0.88 -2.66
C ALA A 65 -12.86 -2.32 -2.14
N ALA A 66 -11.93 -2.75 -1.30
CA ALA A 66 -11.93 -4.11 -0.74
C ALA A 66 -13.14 -4.34 0.15
N ALA A 67 -13.44 -3.39 1.04
CA ALA A 67 -14.60 -3.49 1.93
C ALA A 67 -15.89 -3.60 1.12
N SER A 68 -16.02 -2.82 0.07
CA SER A 68 -17.18 -2.86 -0.82
C SER A 68 -17.30 -4.21 -1.52
N THR A 69 -16.19 -4.74 -2.03
CA THR A 69 -16.15 -6.01 -2.76
C THR A 69 -16.50 -7.18 -1.85
N ILE A 70 -15.95 -7.20 -0.64
CA ILE A 70 -16.18 -8.27 0.34
C ILE A 70 -17.53 -8.13 1.01
N GLY A 71 -18.04 -6.90 1.12
CA GLY A 71 -19.30 -6.61 1.81
C GLY A 71 -19.12 -6.56 3.32
N GLY A 72 -17.95 -6.17 3.80
CA GLY A 72 -17.67 -6.07 5.23
C GLY A 72 -16.47 -5.19 5.50
N LYS A 73 -16.46 -4.57 6.68
CA LYS A 73 -15.43 -3.58 7.04
C LYS A 73 -14.13 -4.18 7.59
N TYR A 74 -14.16 -5.45 7.99
CA TYR A 74 -12.97 -6.10 8.54
C TYR A 74 -12.27 -6.93 7.47
N LEU A 75 -10.98 -6.69 7.31
CA LEU A 75 -10.16 -7.28 6.25
C LEU A 75 -9.18 -8.30 6.83
N ASN A 76 -9.63 -9.09 7.82
CA ASN A 76 -8.79 -10.05 8.57
C ASN A 76 -8.09 -11.06 7.68
N ASP A 77 -8.76 -11.49 6.61
CA ASP A 77 -8.24 -12.54 5.71
C ASP A 77 -7.59 -11.96 4.46
N CYS A 78 -7.26 -10.66 4.49
CA CYS A 78 -6.72 -9.96 3.34
C CYS A 78 -5.26 -9.59 3.54
N THR A 79 -4.55 -9.44 2.43
CA THR A 79 -3.18 -8.92 2.39
C THR A 79 -3.16 -7.65 1.56
N LEU A 80 -2.58 -6.59 2.13
CA LEU A 80 -2.30 -5.35 1.41
C LEU A 80 -0.89 -5.44 0.83
N TYR A 81 -0.75 -5.10 -0.45
CA TYR A 81 0.54 -4.88 -1.11
C TYR A 81 0.60 -3.41 -1.48
N VAL A 82 1.58 -2.70 -0.96
CA VAL A 82 1.73 -1.26 -1.19
C VAL A 82 3.20 -0.95 -1.51
N THR A 83 3.43 -0.06 -2.46
CA THR A 83 4.78 0.19 -2.96
C THR A 83 5.68 0.92 -1.96
N VAL A 84 5.09 1.70 -1.05
CA VAL A 84 5.83 2.45 -0.02
C VAL A 84 5.20 2.19 1.34
N GLU A 85 6.00 2.15 2.37
CA GLU A 85 5.54 1.98 3.75
C GLU A 85 4.39 2.95 4.06
N PRO A 86 3.26 2.48 4.61
CA PRO A 86 2.13 3.34 4.92
C PRO A 86 2.49 4.45 5.92
N CYS A 87 1.92 5.64 5.70
CA CYS A 87 2.04 6.74 6.65
C CYS A 87 1.16 6.47 7.88
N PRO A 88 1.30 7.25 8.97
CA PRO A 88 0.49 7.04 10.17
C PRO A 88 -1.02 7.10 9.94
N MET A 89 -1.50 7.97 9.04
CA MET A 89 -2.92 8.05 8.72
C MET A 89 -3.42 6.71 8.14
N CYS A 90 -2.69 6.19 7.16
CA CYS A 90 -3.06 4.91 6.53
C CYS A 90 -2.87 3.74 7.48
N ALA A 91 -1.82 3.77 8.32
CA ALA A 91 -1.62 2.74 9.33
C ALA A 91 -2.79 2.70 10.31
N GLY A 92 -3.31 3.86 10.70
CA GLY A 92 -4.51 3.94 11.55
C GLY A 92 -5.71 3.29 10.88
N ALA A 93 -5.94 3.59 9.60
CA ALA A 93 -7.03 2.99 8.84
C ALA A 93 -6.84 1.47 8.73
N LEU A 94 -5.63 1.02 8.48
CA LEU A 94 -5.32 -0.42 8.40
C LEU A 94 -5.55 -1.11 9.73
N ALA A 95 -5.21 -0.45 10.85
CA ALA A 95 -5.48 -0.98 12.18
C ALA A 95 -6.98 -1.16 12.41
N TRP A 96 -7.79 -0.15 12.05
CA TRP A 96 -9.23 -0.23 12.18
C TRP A 96 -9.84 -1.33 11.29
N SER A 97 -9.26 -1.56 10.12
CA SER A 97 -9.72 -2.62 9.23
C SER A 97 -9.31 -4.02 9.70
N GLN A 98 -8.40 -4.10 10.67
CA GLN A 98 -7.84 -5.36 11.18
C GLN A 98 -7.20 -6.20 10.06
N ILE A 99 -6.58 -5.55 9.09
CA ILE A 99 -5.98 -6.26 7.95
C ILE A 99 -5.04 -7.37 8.43
N GLY A 100 -5.07 -8.50 7.76
CA GLY A 100 -4.29 -9.67 8.17
C GLY A 100 -2.80 -9.54 7.92
N ARG A 101 -2.44 -8.93 6.78
CA ARG A 101 -1.03 -8.87 6.39
C ARG A 101 -0.77 -7.62 5.57
N ILE A 102 0.37 -6.98 5.80
CA ILE A 102 0.82 -5.81 5.04
C ILE A 102 2.20 -6.13 4.47
N VAL A 103 2.34 -6.00 3.15
CA VAL A 103 3.59 -6.18 2.42
C VAL A 103 3.92 -4.86 1.74
N TYR A 104 5.07 -4.26 2.07
CA TYR A 104 5.46 -3.04 1.39
C TYR A 104 6.84 -3.16 0.75
N GLY A 105 7.09 -2.32 -0.27
CA GLY A 105 8.35 -2.32 -0.99
C GLY A 105 9.39 -1.42 -0.35
N ALA A 106 9.25 -0.13 -0.53
CA ALA A 106 10.19 0.86 -0.01
C ALA A 106 9.81 1.31 1.39
N SER A 107 10.80 1.42 2.28
CA SER A 107 10.62 2.05 3.59
C SER A 107 10.57 3.56 3.43
N ASP A 108 9.85 4.23 4.32
CA ASP A 108 9.80 5.69 4.36
C ASP A 108 10.39 6.15 5.71
N PRO A 109 11.67 6.53 5.73
CA PRO A 109 12.33 6.89 6.97
C PRO A 109 11.83 8.20 7.58
N LYS A 110 11.08 9.00 6.83
CA LYS A 110 10.56 10.28 7.31
C LYS A 110 9.12 10.21 7.77
N ARG A 111 8.27 9.48 7.03
CA ARG A 111 6.82 9.48 7.24
C ARG A 111 6.21 8.10 7.41
N GLY A 112 6.99 7.04 7.38
CA GLY A 112 6.47 5.71 7.60
C GLY A 112 5.92 5.54 9.01
N PHE A 113 4.92 4.69 9.17
CA PHE A 113 4.29 4.48 10.48
C PHE A 113 5.30 3.99 11.53
N SER A 114 6.32 3.25 11.11
CA SER A 114 7.32 2.72 12.04
C SER A 114 8.17 3.81 12.69
N THR A 115 8.18 5.03 12.14
CA THR A 115 8.89 6.16 12.74
C THR A 115 8.15 6.71 13.97
N ILE A 116 6.87 6.39 14.11
CA ILE A 116 6.03 6.88 15.21
C ILE A 116 5.95 5.86 16.33
N SER A 117 5.63 4.61 16.01
CA SER A 117 5.40 3.58 17.01
C SER A 117 5.39 2.18 16.37
N ASP A 118 5.77 1.18 17.17
CA ASP A 118 5.67 -0.22 16.79
C ASP A 118 4.24 -0.75 16.96
N ASN A 119 3.36 0.04 17.57
CA ASN A 119 2.02 -0.41 17.98
C ASN A 119 0.89 0.26 17.22
N MET A 120 1.15 0.80 16.04
CA MET A 120 0.11 1.48 15.27
C MET A 120 -0.86 0.54 14.58
N LEU A 121 -0.45 -0.70 14.34
CA LEU A 121 -1.25 -1.68 13.62
C LEU A 121 -1.96 -2.63 14.59
N HIS A 122 -2.96 -3.34 14.09
CA HIS A 122 -3.62 -4.38 14.86
C HIS A 122 -2.59 -5.42 15.30
N PRO A 123 -2.66 -5.94 16.55
CA PRO A 123 -1.65 -6.89 17.06
C PRO A 123 -1.47 -8.15 16.24
N ARG A 124 -2.49 -8.56 15.49
CA ARG A 124 -2.42 -9.76 14.64
C ARG A 124 -1.89 -9.51 13.24
N THR A 125 -1.73 -8.25 12.85
CA THR A 125 -1.27 -7.91 11.52
C THR A 125 0.20 -8.30 11.34
N VAL A 126 0.48 -9.10 10.32
CA VAL A 126 1.85 -9.48 9.96
C VAL A 126 2.38 -8.46 8.96
N VAL A 127 3.60 -7.97 9.18
CA VAL A 127 4.22 -6.97 8.31
C VAL A 127 5.45 -7.56 7.64
N VAL A 128 5.53 -7.42 6.32
CA VAL A 128 6.67 -7.85 5.52
C VAL A 128 7.19 -6.63 4.75
N ALA A 129 8.46 -6.32 4.90
CA ALA A 129 9.09 -5.16 4.26
C ALA A 129 10.05 -5.59 3.17
N GLY A 130 10.24 -4.71 2.19
CA GLY A 130 11.34 -4.84 1.24
C GLY A 130 11.08 -5.71 0.03
N VAL A 131 9.83 -6.03 -0.26
CA VAL A 131 9.50 -6.80 -1.47
C VAL A 131 9.58 -5.88 -2.68
N LEU A 132 10.48 -6.19 -3.62
CA LEU A 132 10.82 -5.35 -4.78
C LEU A 132 11.20 -3.93 -4.37
N ARG A 133 11.95 -3.83 -3.28
CA ARG A 133 12.37 -2.55 -2.70
C ARG A 133 12.99 -1.61 -3.72
N GLU A 134 13.93 -2.12 -4.52
CA GLU A 134 14.68 -1.27 -5.45
C GLU A 134 13.78 -0.64 -6.50
N GLU A 135 12.86 -1.39 -7.06
CA GLU A 135 11.91 -0.88 -8.05
C GLU A 135 10.99 0.17 -7.43
N CYS A 136 10.52 -0.08 -6.22
CA CYS A 136 9.63 0.87 -5.52
C CYS A 136 10.39 2.15 -5.15
N GLU A 137 11.62 2.04 -4.65
CA GLU A 137 12.45 3.20 -4.34
C GLU A 137 12.74 4.03 -5.59
N ALA A 138 13.00 3.36 -6.72
CA ALA A 138 13.32 4.06 -7.96
C ALA A 138 12.15 4.93 -8.45
N LEU A 139 10.92 4.44 -8.34
CA LEU A 139 9.73 5.22 -8.71
C LEU A 139 9.66 6.52 -7.92
N MET A 140 9.84 6.44 -6.61
CA MET A 140 9.78 7.60 -5.71
C MET A 140 10.94 8.56 -5.98
N LYS A 141 12.13 8.02 -6.08
CA LYS A 141 13.34 8.80 -6.30
C LYS A 141 13.29 9.59 -7.61
N ASN A 142 12.86 8.91 -8.69
CA ASN A 142 12.77 9.54 -10.00
C ASN A 142 11.69 10.62 -10.04
N PHE A 143 10.56 10.39 -9.38
CA PHE A 143 9.49 11.37 -9.30
C PHE A 143 9.97 12.66 -8.61
N PHE A 144 10.58 12.54 -7.43
CA PHE A 144 11.03 13.70 -6.68
C PHE A 144 12.22 14.40 -7.35
N ALA A 145 13.05 13.67 -8.09
CA ALA A 145 14.16 14.28 -8.85
C ALA A 145 13.64 15.23 -9.94
N LYS A 146 12.51 14.90 -10.56
CA LYS A 146 11.89 15.74 -11.61
C LYS A 146 11.29 17.04 -11.07
N LEU A 147 10.98 17.07 -9.77
CA LEU A 147 10.38 18.26 -9.15
C LEU A 147 11.42 19.33 -8.78
N ARG A 148 12.69 18.99 -8.87
CA ARG A 148 13.78 19.90 -8.50
C ARG A 148 14.29 20.75 -9.66
#